data_9664a42efd4caa517781ce4d2ce4d48c
#
_entry.id   9664a42efd4caa517781ce4d2ce4d48c
#
_cell.length_a   1.000
_cell.length_b   1.000
_cell.length_c   1.000
_cell.angle_alpha   90.00
_cell.angle_beta   90.00
_cell.angle_gamma   90.00
#
_symmetry.space_group_name_H-M   'P 1'
#
loop_
_entity.id
_entity.type
_entity.pdbx_description
1 polymer ?
#
loop_
_entity_poly.entity_id
_entity_poly.type
_entity_poly.pdbx_seq_one_letter_code
_entity_poly.pdbx_strand_id
1 'polypeptide(L)'
;MVYVISQNGKPLMPTNNNGKVRILLKSKKAKIIDYKPFTIQLLYKTTEYVEPTILGMDTGRKHIAITVVKKDNGEVLFSSELTTRNNDIPKLMKTRKQNRTLRRHFHRQRKVRIAKKNNAYYKNARNVTESGTKLSVTVKYIKKKKAKFSNRKRPAGWLTPTANQLLETHINYINKVRKIVPISEVVVEYAKFDMQKLKDPTISGEEYQEGDLYGYLNMKAFISNRQKGKCLLCGKNHIEQLHHVKERHEEGSERHSNIAGLCKKCHDKVHKFPKYNNKLKALMEGADKQFNSTSILNTIMPYLYKGIQGIFGEDNVFKTYGYITKADRINLGLDKTHYNDSYIIALSRVNNITTVNNIIPYKYMQFRRHNRQLVDAIRDRYYKDGIVTIARNRNKRTDQLEPSLKEYKEELLPLYPKKEVYQRISNLKVVPSIKRYKTSIKNISVPYGSVVLYNGERHIVKGTFNKGKNLRLVDKPSENINFKNVRLLQRNTGIVCI
;
A
#
# COMPACT_ATOMS: atom_id res chain seq x y z
N MET A 1 30.67 11.15 4.36
CA MET A 1 30.11 12.51 4.48
C MET A 1 29.24 12.58 5.72
N VAL A 2 29.32 13.66 6.51
CA VAL A 2 28.52 13.92 7.71
C VAL A 2 27.58 15.08 7.44
N TYR A 3 26.30 14.89 7.71
CA TYR A 3 25.29 15.93 7.54
C TYR A 3 25.19 16.77 8.81
N VAL A 4 25.09 18.08 8.63
CA VAL A 4 25.13 19.05 9.73
C VAL A 4 23.85 19.86 9.74
N ILE A 5 23.27 20.00 10.92
CA ILE A 5 22.08 20.83 11.15
C ILE A 5 22.44 21.92 12.12
N SER A 6 22.00 23.15 11.88
CA SER A 6 22.21 24.28 12.77
C SER A 6 21.49 24.10 14.12
N GLN A 7 21.76 24.96 15.08
CA GLN A 7 21.05 24.99 16.36
C GLN A 7 19.53 25.16 16.14
N ASN A 8 19.14 25.96 15.15
CA ASN A 8 17.75 26.26 14.80
C ASN A 8 17.05 25.16 13.99
N GLY A 9 17.76 24.06 13.67
CA GLY A 9 17.18 22.95 12.89
C GLY A 9 17.27 23.13 11.38
N LYS A 10 17.97 24.15 10.85
CA LYS A 10 18.18 24.31 9.40
C LYS A 10 19.35 23.42 8.94
N PRO A 11 19.25 22.76 7.77
CA PRO A 11 20.36 22.00 7.21
C PRO A 11 21.47 22.94 6.74
N LEU A 12 22.70 22.55 7.01
CA LEU A 12 23.92 23.21 6.55
C LEU A 12 24.63 22.34 5.52
N MET A 13 25.70 22.88 4.92
CA MET A 13 26.52 22.09 3.98
C MET A 13 27.10 20.88 4.70
N PRO A 14 27.02 19.69 4.10
CA PRO A 14 27.63 18.48 4.67
C PRO A 14 29.17 18.58 4.64
N THR A 15 29.83 17.85 5.52
CA THR A 15 31.27 17.89 5.68
C THR A 15 31.91 16.50 5.63
N ASN A 16 33.11 16.42 5.04
CA ASN A 16 33.96 15.23 5.08
C ASN A 16 34.99 15.28 6.20
N ASN A 17 35.05 16.38 6.99
CA ASN A 17 35.99 16.54 8.07
C ASN A 17 35.52 15.77 9.33
N ASN A 18 35.78 14.47 9.35
CA ASN A 18 35.41 13.58 10.45
C ASN A 18 36.18 13.92 11.74
N GLY A 19 37.40 14.51 11.66
CA GLY A 19 38.16 14.93 12.81
C GLY A 19 37.46 16.06 13.57
N LYS A 20 37.04 17.10 12.84
CA LYS A 20 36.27 18.22 13.41
C LYS A 20 34.97 17.75 14.07
N VAL A 21 34.28 16.82 13.43
CA VAL A 21 33.03 16.23 13.95
C VAL A 21 33.25 15.50 15.27
N ARG A 22 34.36 14.71 15.40
CA ARG A 22 34.70 14.03 16.65
C ARG A 22 34.94 15.04 17.77
N ILE A 23 35.69 16.12 17.49
CA ILE A 23 35.96 17.17 18.47
C ILE A 23 34.65 17.82 18.93
N LEU A 24 33.77 18.17 18.02
CA LEU A 24 32.45 18.77 18.32
C LEU A 24 31.59 17.86 19.21
N LEU A 25 31.59 16.57 18.93
CA LEU A 25 30.83 15.58 19.73
C LEU A 25 31.48 15.39 21.13
N LYS A 26 32.81 15.30 21.19
CA LYS A 26 33.55 15.14 22.46
C LYS A 26 33.40 16.37 23.37
N SER A 27 33.47 17.57 22.80
CA SER A 27 33.27 18.84 23.52
C SER A 27 31.79 19.17 23.81
N LYS A 28 30.85 18.26 23.49
CA LYS A 28 29.40 18.47 23.65
C LYS A 28 28.85 19.70 22.92
N LYS A 29 29.57 20.21 21.92
CA LYS A 29 29.12 21.29 21.04
C LYS A 29 28.20 20.81 19.92
N ALA A 30 28.06 19.49 19.71
CA ALA A 30 27.11 18.87 18.80
C ALA A 30 26.48 17.61 19.44
N LYS A 31 25.31 17.25 18.94
CA LYS A 31 24.63 15.99 19.29
C LYS A 31 24.27 15.19 18.02
N ILE A 32 24.27 13.87 18.14
CA ILE A 32 23.84 12.97 17.04
C ILE A 32 22.32 12.98 16.95
N ILE A 33 21.79 13.23 15.74
CA ILE A 33 20.36 13.20 15.44
C ILE A 33 19.96 11.89 14.75
N ASP A 34 20.76 11.45 13.78
CA ASP A 34 20.51 10.19 13.05
C ASP A 34 21.84 9.49 12.79
N TYR A 35 21.81 8.16 12.78
CA TYR A 35 23.00 7.34 12.52
C TYR A 35 23.14 6.95 11.03
N LYS A 36 22.07 7.06 10.26
CA LYS A 36 22.10 6.78 8.81
C LYS A 36 20.98 7.54 8.08
N PRO A 37 21.29 8.53 7.26
CA PRO A 37 22.62 9.15 7.08
C PRO A 37 23.15 9.75 8.38
N PHE A 38 24.47 9.70 8.60
CA PHE A 38 25.04 10.20 9.85
C PHE A 38 24.87 11.72 9.92
N THR A 39 24.04 12.16 10.87
CA THR A 39 23.60 13.54 10.99
C THR A 39 23.81 14.06 12.39
N ILE A 40 24.45 15.21 12.51
CA ILE A 40 24.69 15.92 13.77
C ILE A 40 23.96 17.26 13.80
N GLN A 41 23.55 17.70 14.97
CA GLN A 41 23.05 19.05 15.20
C GLN A 41 24.04 19.83 16.05
N LEU A 42 24.38 21.03 15.59
CA LEU A 42 25.20 21.97 16.37
C LEU A 42 24.38 22.55 17.51
N LEU A 43 25.02 22.78 18.65
CA LEU A 43 24.40 23.33 19.87
C LEU A 43 24.81 24.79 20.13
N TYR A 44 25.47 25.44 19.17
CA TYR A 44 25.87 26.82 19.20
C TYR A 44 25.44 27.56 17.94
N LYS A 45 25.36 28.87 18.00
CA LYS A 45 24.99 29.72 16.83
C LYS A 45 26.12 29.69 15.79
N THR A 46 25.73 29.52 14.53
CA THR A 46 26.62 29.59 13.37
C THR A 46 25.98 30.45 12.29
N THR A 47 26.77 30.90 11.34
CA THR A 47 26.27 31.43 10.07
C THR A 47 25.51 30.31 9.36
N GLU A 48 24.30 30.60 8.92
CA GLU A 48 23.43 29.64 8.20
C GLU A 48 23.58 29.81 6.67
N TYR A 49 24.74 30.30 6.21
CA TYR A 49 25.05 30.41 4.80
C TYR A 49 25.26 29.01 4.21
N VAL A 50 24.65 28.78 3.05
CA VAL A 50 24.74 27.52 2.31
C VAL A 50 24.97 27.81 0.82
N GLU A 51 25.76 26.98 0.16
CA GLU A 51 25.95 27.06 -1.29
C GLU A 51 24.66 26.65 -2.01
N PRO A 52 24.39 27.21 -3.20
CA PRO A 52 23.25 26.81 -4.01
C PRO A 52 23.35 25.32 -4.39
N THR A 53 22.24 24.60 -4.25
CA THR A 53 22.16 23.17 -4.54
C THR A 53 20.96 22.84 -5.39
N ILE A 54 21.05 21.76 -6.14
CA ILE A 54 19.98 21.28 -7.02
C ILE A 54 19.60 19.86 -6.58
N LEU A 55 18.31 19.64 -6.39
CA LEU A 55 17.74 18.31 -6.18
C LEU A 55 17.19 17.78 -7.49
N GLY A 56 17.67 16.64 -7.96
CA GLY A 56 17.06 15.86 -9.06
C GLY A 56 16.19 14.76 -8.50
N MET A 57 14.99 14.61 -9.05
CA MET A 57 14.03 13.58 -8.62
C MET A 57 13.58 12.71 -9.79
N ASP A 58 13.94 11.43 -9.76
CA ASP A 58 13.34 10.40 -10.60
C ASP A 58 12.06 9.89 -9.94
N THR A 59 10.93 10.10 -10.63
CA THR A 59 9.61 9.78 -10.11
C THR A 59 9.17 8.38 -10.50
N GLY A 60 8.80 7.56 -9.52
CA GLY A 60 8.41 6.20 -9.78
C GLY A 60 7.28 5.68 -8.89
N ARG A 61 6.69 4.56 -9.30
CA ARG A 61 5.68 3.87 -8.49
C ARG A 61 6.30 2.93 -7.46
N LYS A 62 7.34 2.19 -7.84
CA LYS A 62 8.02 1.21 -6.98
C LYS A 62 9.25 1.80 -6.33
N HIS A 63 10.00 2.54 -7.11
CA HIS A 63 11.25 3.18 -6.74
C HIS A 63 11.12 4.67 -6.99
N ILE A 64 11.70 5.47 -6.11
CA ILE A 64 11.81 6.92 -6.23
C ILE A 64 13.24 7.25 -5.85
N ALA A 65 13.99 7.91 -6.73
CA ALA A 65 15.33 8.31 -6.41
C ALA A 65 15.46 9.84 -6.31
N ILE A 66 16.34 10.26 -5.43
CA ILE A 66 16.66 11.67 -5.20
C ILE A 66 18.18 11.80 -5.08
N THR A 67 18.74 12.72 -5.87
CA THR A 67 20.13 13.12 -5.75
C THR A 67 20.21 14.63 -5.60
N VAL A 68 21.05 15.10 -4.67
CA VAL A 68 21.32 16.53 -4.44
C VAL A 68 22.77 16.82 -4.78
N VAL A 69 22.98 17.81 -5.63
CA VAL A 69 24.30 18.24 -6.10
C VAL A 69 24.53 19.71 -5.81
N LYS A 70 25.79 20.15 -5.76
CA LYS A 70 26.13 21.57 -5.80
C LYS A 70 25.84 22.15 -7.17
N LYS A 71 25.26 23.33 -7.23
CA LYS A 71 24.89 23.99 -8.49
C LYS A 71 26.11 24.41 -9.32
N ASP A 72 27.21 24.70 -8.67
CA ASP A 72 28.41 25.21 -9.30
C ASP A 72 29.13 24.14 -10.13
N ASN A 73 29.40 22.97 -9.55
CA ASN A 73 30.29 21.95 -10.09
C ASN A 73 29.72 20.55 -10.26
N GLY A 74 28.48 20.32 -9.81
CA GLY A 74 27.82 19.02 -9.89
C GLY A 74 28.29 17.99 -8.83
N GLU A 75 29.08 18.43 -7.82
CA GLU A 75 29.49 17.54 -6.74
C GLU A 75 28.28 16.96 -5.98
N VAL A 76 28.25 15.63 -5.82
CA VAL A 76 27.14 14.94 -5.16
C VAL A 76 27.23 15.10 -3.65
N LEU A 77 26.24 15.77 -3.07
CA LEU A 77 26.10 15.96 -1.64
C LEU A 77 25.27 14.85 -0.97
N PHE A 78 24.29 14.33 -1.69
CA PHE A 78 23.38 13.29 -1.18
C PHE A 78 22.80 12.50 -2.35
N SER A 79 22.73 11.20 -2.22
CA SER A 79 21.99 10.36 -3.16
C SER A 79 21.23 9.26 -2.41
N SER A 80 20.03 8.95 -2.85
CA SER A 80 19.20 7.94 -2.21
C SER A 80 18.16 7.36 -3.14
N GLU A 81 17.80 6.11 -2.86
CA GLU A 81 16.71 5.40 -3.53
C GLU A 81 15.71 4.89 -2.49
N LEU A 82 14.44 5.21 -2.69
CA LEU A 82 13.33 4.78 -1.86
C LEU A 82 12.55 3.66 -2.54
N THR A 83 12.49 2.49 -1.91
CA THR A 83 11.54 1.44 -2.28
C THR A 83 10.20 1.72 -1.60
N THR A 84 9.18 1.96 -2.41
CA THR A 84 7.83 2.26 -1.92
C THR A 84 7.08 0.98 -1.54
N ARG A 85 6.10 1.11 -0.64
CA ARG A 85 5.18 0.00 -0.32
C ARG A 85 3.94 -0.06 -1.22
N ASN A 86 4.00 0.53 -2.40
CA ASN A 86 2.84 0.64 -3.28
C ASN A 86 2.28 -0.73 -3.71
N ASN A 87 3.13 -1.75 -3.76
CA ASN A 87 2.72 -3.13 -4.04
C ASN A 87 1.86 -3.76 -2.93
N ASP A 88 1.95 -3.26 -1.69
CA ASP A 88 1.14 -3.79 -0.57
C ASP A 88 -0.26 -3.19 -0.53
N ILE A 89 -0.45 -2.01 -1.15
CA ILE A 89 -1.71 -1.27 -1.06
C ILE A 89 -2.87 -2.03 -1.70
N PRO A 90 -2.75 -2.64 -2.89
CA PRO A 90 -3.81 -3.45 -3.47
C PRO A 90 -4.24 -4.60 -2.56
N LYS A 91 -3.28 -5.30 -1.94
CA LYS A 91 -3.54 -6.39 -0.99
C LYS A 91 -4.33 -5.89 0.22
N LEU A 92 -3.91 -4.77 0.79
CA LEU A 92 -4.59 -4.12 1.92
C LEU A 92 -6.00 -3.64 1.55
N MET A 93 -6.19 -3.12 0.34
CA MET A 93 -7.50 -2.70 -0.17
C MET A 93 -8.44 -3.89 -0.37
N LYS A 94 -7.92 -5.04 -0.85
CA LYS A 94 -8.68 -6.30 -0.96
C LYS A 94 -9.14 -6.77 0.42
N THR A 95 -8.24 -6.81 1.40
CA THR A 95 -8.58 -7.16 2.79
C THR A 95 -9.64 -6.21 3.38
N ARG A 96 -9.52 -4.91 3.16
CA ARG A 96 -10.54 -3.92 3.57
C ARG A 96 -11.88 -4.15 2.88
N LYS A 97 -11.88 -4.53 1.60
CA LYS A 97 -13.12 -4.87 0.87
C LYS A 97 -13.78 -6.10 1.49
N GLN A 98 -13.03 -7.16 1.76
CA GLN A 98 -13.52 -8.37 2.42
C GLN A 98 -14.11 -8.07 3.80
N ASN A 99 -13.40 -7.35 4.65
CA ASN A 99 -13.88 -6.98 5.99
C ASN A 99 -15.15 -6.12 5.94
N ARG A 100 -15.26 -5.21 4.98
CA ARG A 100 -16.49 -4.42 4.76
C ARG A 100 -17.64 -5.30 4.30
N THR A 101 -17.40 -6.26 3.43
CA THR A 101 -18.41 -7.19 2.93
C THR A 101 -18.91 -8.07 4.05
N LEU A 102 -18.04 -8.65 4.87
CA LEU A 102 -18.40 -9.44 6.06
C LEU A 102 -19.23 -8.61 7.05
N ARG A 103 -18.75 -7.41 7.41
CA ARG A 103 -19.49 -6.53 8.33
C ARG A 103 -20.89 -6.19 7.81
N ARG A 104 -21.04 -5.98 6.50
CA ARG A 104 -22.35 -5.73 5.87
C ARG A 104 -23.23 -6.98 5.88
N HIS A 105 -22.63 -8.14 5.65
CA HIS A 105 -23.34 -9.41 5.74
C HIS A 105 -23.92 -9.62 7.13
N PHE A 106 -23.14 -9.47 8.19
CA PHE A 106 -23.62 -9.58 9.57
C PHE A 106 -24.69 -8.54 9.90
N HIS A 107 -24.54 -7.30 9.42
CA HIS A 107 -25.55 -6.27 9.63
C HIS A 107 -26.88 -6.61 8.93
N ARG A 108 -26.84 -7.18 7.72
CA ARG A 108 -28.02 -7.67 7.00
C ARG A 108 -28.67 -8.85 7.72
N GLN A 109 -27.89 -9.81 8.18
CA GLN A 109 -28.38 -10.96 8.95
C GLN A 109 -29.08 -10.51 10.23
N ARG A 110 -28.52 -9.54 10.95
CA ARG A 110 -29.16 -8.96 12.13
C ARG A 110 -30.51 -8.34 11.80
N LYS A 111 -30.61 -7.58 10.71
CA LYS A 111 -31.87 -6.97 10.26
C LYS A 111 -32.90 -8.02 9.87
N VAL A 112 -32.50 -9.07 9.18
CA VAL A 112 -33.37 -10.19 8.84
C VAL A 112 -33.91 -10.91 10.08
N ARG A 113 -33.04 -11.11 11.10
CA ARG A 113 -33.49 -11.71 12.39
C ARG A 113 -34.48 -10.83 13.10
N ILE A 114 -34.27 -9.52 13.17
CA ILE A 114 -35.19 -8.57 13.79
C ILE A 114 -36.53 -8.57 13.04
N ALA A 115 -36.50 -8.53 11.71
CA ALA A 115 -37.71 -8.57 10.90
C ALA A 115 -38.49 -9.88 11.09
N LYS A 116 -37.78 -11.02 11.13
CA LYS A 116 -38.42 -12.33 11.42
C LYS A 116 -39.06 -12.36 12.83
N LYS A 117 -38.39 -11.79 13.83
CA LYS A 117 -38.91 -11.70 15.20
C LYS A 117 -40.16 -10.83 15.23
N ASN A 118 -40.14 -9.68 14.57
CA ASN A 118 -41.30 -8.78 14.51
C ASN A 118 -42.48 -9.45 13.77
N ASN A 119 -42.21 -10.15 12.66
CA ASN A 119 -43.26 -10.89 11.94
C ASN A 119 -43.87 -12.03 12.79
N ALA A 120 -43.06 -12.71 13.60
CA ALA A 120 -43.59 -13.71 14.55
C ALA A 120 -44.48 -13.06 15.61
N TYR A 121 -44.07 -11.87 16.10
CA TYR A 121 -44.86 -11.08 17.07
C TYR A 121 -46.20 -10.65 16.44
N TYR A 122 -46.20 -10.11 15.23
CA TYR A 122 -47.43 -9.72 14.52
C TYR A 122 -48.34 -10.89 14.15
N LYS A 123 -47.74 -12.06 13.84
CA LYS A 123 -48.55 -13.28 13.65
C LYS A 123 -49.28 -13.68 14.91
N ASN A 124 -48.61 -13.63 16.05
CA ASN A 124 -49.24 -13.99 17.34
C ASN A 124 -50.28 -12.95 17.79
N ALA A 125 -50.09 -11.67 17.41
CA ALA A 125 -51.07 -10.61 17.67
C ALA A 125 -52.29 -10.65 16.72
N ARG A 126 -52.11 -11.23 15.52
CA ARG A 126 -53.17 -11.36 14.51
C ARG A 126 -53.93 -12.69 14.52
N ASN A 127 -53.58 -13.60 15.37
CA ASN A 127 -54.42 -14.77 15.61
C ASN A 127 -55.80 -14.43 16.24
N VAL A 128 -56.13 -13.14 16.30
CA VAL A 128 -57.44 -12.61 16.69
C VAL A 128 -58.29 -12.20 15.48
N THR A 129 -57.79 -12.28 14.24
CA THR A 129 -58.57 -12.00 13.05
C THR A 129 -58.32 -13.06 11.96
N GLU A 130 -59.45 -13.67 11.55
CA GLU A 130 -59.60 -14.67 10.53
C GLU A 130 -59.17 -14.17 9.15
N SER A 131 -57.97 -14.43 8.72
CA SER A 131 -57.63 -14.67 7.30
C SER A 131 -56.14 -14.93 7.14
N GLY A 132 -55.87 -16.10 6.58
CA GLY A 132 -54.54 -16.69 6.45
C GLY A 132 -53.63 -16.10 5.37
N THR A 133 -53.33 -14.82 5.36
CA THR A 133 -52.35 -14.22 4.44
C THR A 133 -50.98 -14.11 5.07
N LYS A 134 -50.06 -14.94 4.65
CA LYS A 134 -48.65 -14.91 5.04
C LYS A 134 -48.01 -13.57 4.62
N LEU A 135 -47.79 -12.66 5.55
CA LEU A 135 -47.05 -11.43 5.33
C LEU A 135 -45.54 -11.71 5.15
N SER A 136 -45.13 -12.12 3.95
CA SER A 136 -43.72 -12.23 3.55
C SER A 136 -43.09 -10.90 3.12
N VAL A 137 -43.80 -9.79 3.30
CA VAL A 137 -43.50 -8.47 2.73
C VAL A 137 -42.24 -7.84 3.32
N THR A 138 -41.98 -8.00 4.58
CA THR A 138 -40.87 -7.32 5.28
C THR A 138 -39.50 -7.91 4.93
N VAL A 139 -39.40 -9.18 4.66
CA VAL A 139 -38.15 -9.85 4.28
C VAL A 139 -37.74 -9.51 2.84
N LYS A 140 -38.69 -9.38 1.92
CA LYS A 140 -38.45 -8.94 0.54
C LYS A 140 -37.94 -7.48 0.47
N TYR A 141 -38.45 -6.61 1.32
CA TYR A 141 -38.05 -5.19 1.37
C TYR A 141 -36.60 -5.00 1.84
N ILE A 142 -36.16 -5.78 2.82
CA ILE A 142 -34.78 -5.72 3.34
C ILE A 142 -33.75 -6.25 2.32
N LYS A 143 -34.12 -7.25 1.51
CA LYS A 143 -33.23 -7.78 0.45
C LYS A 143 -33.01 -6.83 -0.72
N LYS A 144 -33.97 -5.96 -1.03
CA LYS A 144 -33.95 -5.07 -2.20
C LYS A 144 -33.31 -3.69 -1.95
N LYS A 145 -32.97 -3.31 -0.72
CA LYS A 145 -32.26 -2.04 -0.50
C LYS A 145 -30.87 -2.08 -1.12
N LYS A 146 -30.71 -1.41 -2.25
CA LYS A 146 -29.40 -1.15 -2.87
C LYS A 146 -28.44 -0.51 -1.86
N ALA A 147 -27.17 -0.88 -1.92
CA ALA A 147 -26.18 -0.29 -1.05
C ALA A 147 -26.11 1.23 -1.29
N LYS A 148 -26.14 2.05 -0.24
CA LYS A 148 -26.14 3.52 -0.29
C LYS A 148 -24.88 4.14 -0.90
N PHE A 149 -24.03 3.38 -1.60
CA PHE A 149 -22.71 3.82 -2.07
C PHE A 149 -22.73 4.39 -3.48
N SER A 150 -23.76 4.07 -4.29
CA SER A 150 -23.90 4.55 -5.66
C SER A 150 -24.16 6.06 -5.75
N ASN A 151 -24.59 6.69 -4.64
CA ASN A 151 -24.95 8.11 -4.61
C ASN A 151 -23.82 9.00 -4.04
N ARG A 152 -22.64 8.49 -3.76
CA ARG A 152 -21.51 9.33 -3.31
C ARG A 152 -20.90 10.06 -4.50
N LYS A 153 -21.16 11.35 -4.60
CA LYS A 153 -20.39 12.24 -5.45
C LYS A 153 -18.98 12.42 -4.84
N ARG A 154 -17.96 12.32 -5.65
CA ARG A 154 -16.58 12.57 -5.25
C ARG A 154 -16.30 14.06 -5.45
N PRO A 155 -15.62 14.74 -4.52
CA PRO A 155 -15.24 16.15 -4.72
C PRO A 155 -14.30 16.27 -5.94
N ALA A 156 -14.26 17.44 -6.54
CA ALA A 156 -13.30 17.75 -7.60
C ALA A 156 -11.87 17.51 -7.09
N GLY A 157 -10.98 17.01 -7.93
CA GLY A 157 -9.61 16.69 -7.55
C GLY A 157 -9.44 15.46 -6.65
N TRP A 158 -10.50 14.68 -6.41
CA TRP A 158 -10.39 13.47 -5.60
C TRP A 158 -9.47 12.42 -6.25
N LEU A 159 -8.43 12.06 -5.52
CA LEU A 159 -7.54 10.98 -5.91
C LEU A 159 -7.94 9.63 -5.27
N THR A 160 -7.67 8.53 -5.97
CA THR A 160 -7.82 7.21 -5.35
C THR A 160 -6.87 7.07 -4.16
N PRO A 161 -7.21 6.27 -3.11
CA PRO A 161 -6.32 6.10 -1.97
C PRO A 161 -4.90 5.65 -2.33
N THR A 162 -4.73 4.89 -3.42
CA THR A 162 -3.43 4.46 -3.92
C THR A 162 -2.65 5.62 -4.56
N ALA A 163 -3.33 6.43 -5.37
CA ALA A 163 -2.72 7.60 -6.00
C ALA A 163 -2.35 8.66 -4.94
N ASN A 164 -3.27 8.98 -4.03
CA ASN A 164 -2.99 9.92 -2.94
C ASN A 164 -1.83 9.44 -2.05
N GLN A 165 -1.76 8.16 -1.72
CA GLN A 165 -0.66 7.62 -0.93
C GLN A 165 0.69 7.74 -1.68
N LEU A 166 0.69 7.55 -3.00
CA LEU A 166 1.91 7.70 -3.80
C LEU A 166 2.35 9.16 -3.89
N LEU A 167 1.42 10.07 -4.13
CA LEU A 167 1.66 11.51 -4.09
C LEU A 167 2.29 11.95 -2.76
N GLU A 168 1.63 11.60 -1.65
CA GLU A 168 2.13 11.88 -0.30
C GLU A 168 3.51 11.25 -0.03
N THR A 169 3.79 10.10 -0.64
CA THR A 169 5.10 9.45 -0.49
C THR A 169 6.21 10.30 -1.11
N HIS A 170 6.01 10.81 -2.32
CA HIS A 170 6.98 11.68 -3.00
C HIS A 170 7.21 12.97 -2.17
N ILE A 171 6.14 13.65 -1.79
CA ILE A 171 6.23 14.89 -0.99
C ILE A 171 6.92 14.64 0.36
N ASN A 172 6.55 13.58 1.08
CA ASN A 172 7.19 13.26 2.35
C ASN A 172 8.66 12.86 2.21
N TYR A 173 9.04 12.28 1.06
CA TYR A 173 10.42 11.89 0.80
C TYR A 173 11.29 13.12 0.55
N ILE A 174 10.86 14.08 -0.28
CA ILE A 174 11.51 15.37 -0.45
C ILE A 174 11.65 16.09 0.91
N ASN A 175 10.55 16.15 1.69
CA ASN A 175 10.55 16.78 3.00
C ASN A 175 11.51 16.09 4.01
N LYS A 176 11.79 14.80 3.83
CA LYS A 176 12.79 14.11 4.64
C LYS A 176 14.21 14.51 4.24
N VAL A 177 14.49 14.58 2.94
CA VAL A 177 15.83 14.96 2.42
C VAL A 177 16.14 16.42 2.74
N ARG A 178 15.20 17.36 2.55
CA ARG A 178 15.41 18.79 2.82
C ARG A 178 15.66 19.11 4.30
N LYS A 179 15.42 18.19 5.21
CA LYS A 179 15.78 18.35 6.63
C LYS A 179 17.26 17.99 6.93
N ILE A 180 17.92 17.36 5.97
CA ILE A 180 19.28 16.82 6.12
C ILE A 180 20.26 17.61 5.25
N VAL A 181 19.84 18.02 4.07
CA VAL A 181 20.67 18.73 3.07
C VAL A 181 19.94 20.00 2.63
N PRO A 182 20.62 21.15 2.48
CA PRO A 182 20.01 22.35 1.92
C PRO A 182 19.63 22.11 0.46
N ILE A 183 18.51 22.68 0.02
CA ILE A 183 18.00 22.54 -1.34
C ILE A 183 17.53 23.91 -1.80
N SER A 184 18.11 24.41 -2.89
CA SER A 184 17.76 25.69 -3.51
C SER A 184 16.82 25.49 -4.70
N GLU A 185 17.11 24.56 -5.59
CA GLU A 185 16.33 24.26 -6.78
C GLU A 185 15.94 22.79 -6.83
N VAL A 186 14.83 22.50 -7.48
CA VAL A 186 14.34 21.11 -7.67
C VAL A 186 14.03 20.88 -9.14
N VAL A 187 14.59 19.82 -9.69
CA VAL A 187 14.28 19.31 -11.04
C VAL A 187 13.55 17.99 -10.90
N VAL A 188 12.38 17.89 -11.50
CA VAL A 188 11.52 16.68 -11.43
C VAL A 188 11.38 16.06 -12.80
N GLU A 189 11.64 14.74 -12.92
CA GLU A 189 11.25 14.02 -14.12
C GLU A 189 9.72 13.99 -14.22
N TYR A 190 9.20 14.77 -15.18
CA TYR A 190 7.77 14.88 -15.41
C TYR A 190 7.31 13.74 -16.34
N ALA A 191 6.99 12.60 -15.72
CA ALA A 191 6.52 11.43 -16.44
C ALA A 191 5.09 11.67 -16.99
N LYS A 192 5.01 12.04 -18.26
CA LYS A 192 3.74 12.10 -19.01
C LYS A 192 3.75 11.00 -20.05
N PHE A 193 2.98 9.96 -19.81
CA PHE A 193 2.87 8.83 -20.71
C PHE A 193 1.60 8.98 -21.55
N ASP A 194 1.76 8.92 -22.85
CA ASP A 194 0.62 8.75 -23.76
C ASP A 194 0.18 7.29 -23.73
N MET A 195 -0.94 7.05 -23.04
CA MET A 195 -1.44 5.71 -22.81
C MET A 195 -2.01 5.06 -24.06
N GLN A 196 -2.48 5.84 -25.02
CA GLN A 196 -3.01 5.34 -26.28
C GLN A 196 -1.85 4.99 -27.19
N LYS A 197 -0.88 5.88 -27.33
CA LYS A 197 0.33 5.64 -28.12
C LYS A 197 1.21 4.51 -27.57
N LEU A 198 1.17 4.25 -26.24
CA LEU A 198 1.82 3.08 -25.65
C LEU A 198 1.15 1.75 -26.03
N LYS A 199 -0.15 1.79 -26.41
CA LYS A 199 -0.87 0.62 -26.89
C LYS A 199 -0.71 0.47 -28.39
N ASP A 200 -0.86 1.56 -29.10
CA ASP A 200 -0.74 1.66 -30.54
C ASP A 200 0.19 2.81 -30.92
N PRO A 201 1.44 2.53 -31.32
CA PRO A 201 2.41 3.56 -31.69
C PRO A 201 2.01 4.39 -32.92
N THR A 202 1.07 3.91 -33.73
CA THR A 202 0.65 4.55 -34.98
C THR A 202 -0.46 5.57 -34.80
N ILE A 203 -1.15 5.55 -33.63
CA ILE A 203 -2.29 6.42 -33.35
C ILE A 203 -1.97 7.91 -33.51
N SER A 204 -2.78 8.64 -34.24
CA SER A 204 -2.62 10.07 -34.54
C SER A 204 -3.96 10.80 -34.66
N GLY A 205 -3.97 12.11 -34.46
CA GLY A 205 -5.12 12.98 -34.72
C GLY A 205 -6.42 12.56 -34.04
N GLU A 206 -7.48 12.43 -34.83
CA GLU A 206 -8.84 12.10 -34.36
C GLU A 206 -8.96 10.70 -33.76
N GLU A 207 -8.08 9.76 -34.15
CA GLU A 207 -8.06 8.39 -33.59
C GLU A 207 -7.89 8.35 -32.07
N TYR A 208 -7.31 9.42 -31.48
CA TYR A 208 -7.24 9.57 -30.02
C TYR A 208 -8.63 9.70 -29.35
N GLN A 209 -9.64 10.12 -30.08
CA GLN A 209 -11.02 10.27 -29.60
C GLN A 209 -11.81 8.96 -29.77
N GLU A 210 -11.33 8.07 -30.62
CA GLU A 210 -11.92 6.79 -30.92
C GLU A 210 -11.28 5.70 -30.07
N GLY A 211 -11.95 5.31 -29.00
CA GLY A 211 -11.50 4.15 -28.20
C GLY A 211 -11.70 2.83 -28.93
N ASP A 212 -10.98 1.79 -28.51
CA ASP A 212 -11.04 0.43 -29.11
C ASP A 212 -12.47 -0.14 -29.30
N LEU A 213 -13.46 0.39 -28.58
CA LEU A 213 -14.88 -0.01 -28.65
C LEU A 213 -15.74 0.96 -29.46
N TYR A 214 -15.14 1.97 -30.09
CA TYR A 214 -15.88 2.92 -30.93
C TYR A 214 -16.56 2.19 -32.07
N GLY A 215 -17.83 2.55 -32.34
CA GLY A 215 -18.63 1.89 -33.35
C GLY A 215 -19.24 0.54 -32.96
N TYR A 216 -18.95 0.01 -31.76
CA TYR A 216 -19.55 -1.22 -31.28
C TYR A 216 -20.57 -0.96 -30.16
N LEU A 217 -21.73 -1.61 -30.26
CA LEU A 217 -22.81 -1.48 -29.28
C LEU A 217 -22.37 -1.86 -27.85
N ASN A 218 -21.51 -2.86 -27.73
CA ASN A 218 -21.00 -3.34 -26.43
C ASN A 218 -19.77 -4.24 -26.61
N MET A 219 -19.16 -4.61 -25.50
CA MET A 219 -17.98 -5.49 -25.45
C MET A 219 -18.21 -6.83 -26.18
N LYS A 220 -19.39 -7.41 -26.09
CA LYS A 220 -19.70 -8.68 -26.76
C LYS A 220 -19.71 -8.53 -28.31
N ALA A 221 -20.23 -7.43 -28.81
CA ALA A 221 -20.22 -7.13 -30.26
C ALA A 221 -18.79 -6.95 -30.76
N PHE A 222 -17.96 -6.19 -30.03
CA PHE A 222 -16.54 -6.02 -30.35
C PHE A 222 -15.76 -7.35 -30.34
N ILE A 223 -15.90 -8.18 -29.30
CA ILE A 223 -15.26 -9.49 -29.22
C ILE A 223 -15.75 -10.43 -30.28
N SER A 224 -17.04 -10.41 -30.58
CA SER A 224 -17.62 -11.20 -31.67
C SER A 224 -17.02 -10.83 -33.02
N ASN A 225 -16.90 -9.54 -33.31
CA ASN A 225 -16.25 -9.08 -34.53
C ASN A 225 -14.78 -9.51 -34.58
N ARG A 226 -14.02 -9.26 -33.52
CA ARG A 226 -12.61 -9.64 -33.43
C ARG A 226 -12.35 -11.13 -33.63
N GLN A 227 -13.25 -11.98 -33.17
CA GLN A 227 -13.18 -13.44 -33.28
C GLN A 227 -14.01 -14.02 -34.46
N LYS A 228 -14.51 -13.16 -35.37
CA LYS A 228 -15.35 -13.55 -36.50
C LYS A 228 -16.56 -14.42 -36.09
N GLY A 229 -17.17 -14.08 -34.96
CA GLY A 229 -18.32 -14.79 -34.38
C GLY A 229 -18.04 -16.17 -33.79
N LYS A 230 -16.79 -16.64 -33.79
CA LYS A 230 -16.43 -18.01 -33.42
C LYS A 230 -15.78 -18.08 -32.03
N CYS A 231 -16.03 -19.17 -31.31
CA CYS A 231 -15.41 -19.45 -30.03
C CYS A 231 -13.88 -19.56 -30.16
N LEU A 232 -13.13 -18.84 -29.34
CA LEU A 232 -11.66 -18.79 -29.39
C LEU A 232 -11.00 -20.17 -29.17
N LEU A 233 -11.61 -21.03 -28.35
CA LEU A 233 -11.04 -22.33 -28.00
C LEU A 233 -11.30 -23.44 -29.00
N CYS A 234 -12.55 -23.56 -29.53
CA CYS A 234 -12.92 -24.62 -30.46
C CYS A 234 -13.02 -24.18 -31.92
N GLY A 235 -13.13 -22.87 -32.17
CA GLY A 235 -13.25 -22.31 -33.52
C GLY A 235 -14.57 -22.61 -34.24
N LYS A 236 -15.43 -23.44 -33.69
CA LYS A 236 -16.63 -23.98 -34.39
C LYS A 236 -17.94 -23.31 -33.98
N ASN A 237 -18.15 -23.13 -32.68
CA ASN A 237 -19.42 -22.66 -32.12
C ASN A 237 -19.48 -21.15 -31.99
N HIS A 238 -20.68 -20.56 -31.98
CA HIS A 238 -20.89 -19.14 -31.72
C HIS A 238 -20.46 -18.72 -30.29
N ILE A 239 -20.14 -17.44 -30.16
CA ILE A 239 -19.80 -16.83 -28.86
C ILE A 239 -21.08 -16.62 -28.07
N GLU A 240 -21.20 -17.32 -26.95
CA GLU A 240 -22.31 -17.19 -26.03
C GLU A 240 -21.90 -16.37 -24.77
N GLN A 241 -20.70 -16.60 -24.28
CA GLN A 241 -20.22 -16.03 -23.03
C GLN A 241 -18.87 -15.34 -23.20
N LEU A 242 -18.67 -14.28 -22.40
CA LEU A 242 -17.39 -13.58 -22.27
C LEU A 242 -16.66 -14.10 -21.03
N HIS A 243 -15.42 -14.50 -21.22
CA HIS A 243 -14.55 -15.03 -20.16
C HIS A 243 -13.34 -14.15 -19.95
N HIS A 244 -13.01 -13.84 -18.68
CA HIS A 244 -11.78 -13.15 -18.33
C HIS A 244 -10.61 -14.13 -18.32
N VAL A 245 -9.67 -13.99 -19.23
CA VAL A 245 -8.49 -14.86 -19.38
C VAL A 245 -7.65 -14.85 -18.09
N LYS A 246 -7.40 -13.66 -17.55
CA LYS A 246 -6.97 -13.47 -16.19
C LYS A 246 -8.18 -13.11 -15.34
N GLU A 247 -8.52 -13.99 -14.42
CA GLU A 247 -9.76 -13.86 -13.67
C GLU A 247 -9.80 -12.63 -12.75
N ARG A 248 -10.99 -12.12 -12.46
CA ARG A 248 -11.20 -10.96 -11.60
C ARG A 248 -10.62 -11.15 -10.19
N HIS A 249 -10.56 -12.37 -9.69
CA HIS A 249 -9.96 -12.66 -8.39
C HIS A 249 -8.42 -12.63 -8.42
N GLU A 250 -7.81 -12.83 -9.60
CA GLU A 250 -6.38 -12.69 -9.87
C GLU A 250 -5.99 -11.27 -10.29
N GLU A 251 -6.86 -10.29 -10.09
CA GLU A 251 -6.69 -8.88 -10.50
C GLU A 251 -6.76 -8.68 -12.03
N GLY A 252 -7.48 -9.53 -12.75
CA GLY A 252 -7.74 -9.38 -14.17
C GLY A 252 -8.53 -8.10 -14.48
N SER A 253 -8.19 -7.44 -15.59
CA SER A 253 -8.82 -6.20 -16.03
C SER A 253 -10.12 -6.46 -16.80
N GLU A 254 -10.99 -5.45 -16.85
CA GLU A 254 -12.19 -5.44 -17.70
C GLU A 254 -11.88 -5.03 -19.16
N ARG A 255 -10.62 -4.98 -19.55
CA ARG A 255 -10.23 -4.59 -20.90
C ARG A 255 -10.59 -5.69 -21.91
N HIS A 256 -10.94 -5.27 -23.12
CA HIS A 256 -11.20 -6.19 -24.21
C HIS A 256 -10.04 -7.16 -24.49
N SER A 257 -8.79 -6.72 -24.24
CA SER A 257 -7.59 -7.56 -24.37
C SER A 257 -7.56 -8.74 -23.40
N ASN A 258 -8.19 -8.61 -22.23
CA ASN A 258 -8.30 -9.67 -21.23
C ASN A 258 -9.60 -10.51 -21.38
N ILE A 259 -10.41 -10.25 -22.37
CA ILE A 259 -11.71 -10.90 -22.55
C ILE A 259 -11.71 -11.77 -23.80
N ALA A 260 -12.06 -13.04 -23.62
CA ALA A 260 -12.25 -14.01 -24.69
C ALA A 260 -13.72 -14.37 -24.84
N GLY A 261 -14.18 -14.47 -26.08
CA GLY A 261 -15.51 -14.98 -26.41
C GLY A 261 -15.49 -16.51 -26.54
N LEU A 262 -16.31 -17.18 -25.76
CA LEU A 262 -16.40 -18.64 -25.72
C LEU A 262 -17.84 -19.11 -25.89
N CYS A 263 -18.02 -20.30 -26.50
CA CYS A 263 -19.30 -21.02 -26.41
C CYS A 263 -19.47 -21.58 -24.99
N LYS A 264 -20.71 -21.88 -24.61
CA LYS A 264 -21.04 -22.40 -23.26
C LYS A 264 -20.22 -23.64 -22.89
N LYS A 265 -20.10 -24.61 -23.79
CA LYS A 265 -19.31 -25.84 -23.55
C LYS A 265 -17.85 -25.57 -23.27
N CYS A 266 -17.20 -24.62 -24.00
CA CYS A 266 -15.81 -24.27 -23.79
C CYS A 266 -15.61 -23.44 -22.54
N HIS A 267 -16.53 -22.55 -22.22
CA HIS A 267 -16.54 -21.76 -20.99
C HIS A 267 -16.56 -22.65 -19.74
N ASP A 268 -17.47 -23.65 -19.73
CA ASP A 268 -17.54 -24.62 -18.62
C ASP A 268 -16.27 -25.47 -18.51
N LYS A 269 -15.64 -25.86 -19.65
CA LYS A 269 -14.37 -26.59 -19.66
C LYS A 269 -13.21 -25.76 -19.08
N VAL A 270 -13.15 -24.48 -19.37
CA VAL A 270 -12.10 -23.59 -18.83
C VAL A 270 -12.18 -23.48 -17.32
N HIS A 271 -13.37 -23.42 -16.75
CA HIS A 271 -13.56 -23.40 -15.29
C HIS A 271 -13.31 -24.75 -14.61
N LYS A 272 -13.63 -25.86 -15.29
CA LYS A 272 -13.49 -27.19 -14.70
C LYS A 272 -12.08 -27.79 -14.83
N PHE A 273 -11.39 -27.51 -15.92
CA PHE A 273 -10.14 -28.19 -16.25
C PHE A 273 -8.99 -27.19 -16.52
N PRO A 274 -7.93 -27.19 -15.71
CA PRO A 274 -6.78 -26.27 -15.84
C PRO A 274 -6.13 -26.31 -17.24
N LYS A 275 -6.12 -27.47 -17.91
CA LYS A 275 -5.59 -27.64 -19.28
C LYS A 275 -6.19 -26.66 -20.27
N TYR A 276 -7.52 -26.46 -20.24
CA TYR A 276 -8.20 -25.55 -21.15
C TYR A 276 -7.98 -24.09 -20.80
N ASN A 277 -7.84 -23.78 -19.52
CA ASN A 277 -7.48 -22.45 -19.05
C ASN A 277 -6.05 -22.07 -19.50
N ASN A 278 -5.09 -22.98 -19.35
CA ASN A 278 -3.72 -22.76 -19.81
C ASN A 278 -3.65 -22.59 -21.36
N LYS A 279 -4.42 -23.38 -22.11
CA LYS A 279 -4.53 -23.22 -23.55
C LYS A 279 -5.12 -21.82 -23.92
N LEU A 280 -6.12 -21.36 -23.19
CA LEU A 280 -6.71 -20.04 -23.40
C LEU A 280 -5.71 -18.93 -23.07
N LYS A 281 -4.95 -19.06 -21.98
CA LYS A 281 -3.88 -18.13 -21.61
C LYS A 281 -2.78 -18.06 -22.67
N ALA A 282 -2.38 -19.18 -23.25
CA ALA A 282 -1.41 -19.23 -24.34
C ALA A 282 -1.92 -18.55 -25.63
N LEU A 283 -3.18 -18.78 -26.00
CA LEU A 283 -3.80 -18.13 -27.16
C LEU A 283 -3.94 -16.60 -27.03
N MET A 284 -3.92 -16.11 -25.80
CA MET A 284 -4.04 -14.69 -25.48
C MET A 284 -2.82 -14.17 -24.71
N GLU A 285 -1.63 -14.69 -25.02
CA GLU A 285 -0.40 -14.25 -24.40
C GLU A 285 -0.17 -12.74 -24.60
N GLY A 286 0.16 -12.05 -23.51
CA GLY A 286 0.29 -10.59 -23.49
C GLY A 286 -1.03 -9.82 -23.41
N ALA A 287 -2.17 -10.50 -23.35
CA ALA A 287 -3.51 -9.90 -23.36
C ALA A 287 -3.77 -8.89 -22.21
N ASP A 288 -3.19 -9.10 -21.05
CA ASP A 288 -3.39 -8.24 -19.88
C ASP A 288 -2.15 -7.42 -19.52
N LYS A 289 -1.54 -6.76 -20.51
CA LYS A 289 -0.50 -5.74 -20.25
C LYS A 289 -1.13 -4.60 -19.45
N GLN A 290 -0.85 -4.57 -18.15
CA GLN A 290 -1.38 -3.54 -17.26
C GLN A 290 -0.42 -2.35 -17.19
N PHE A 291 -0.87 -1.21 -17.70
CA PHE A 291 -0.18 0.08 -17.56
C PHE A 291 -0.53 0.80 -16.24
N ASN A 292 -0.81 0.04 -15.17
CA ASN A 292 -1.23 0.60 -13.89
C ASN A 292 -0.20 1.56 -13.27
N SER A 293 1.09 1.32 -13.52
CA SER A 293 2.17 2.18 -13.00
C SER A 293 2.16 3.54 -13.70
N THR A 294 2.12 3.55 -15.03
CA THR A 294 2.10 4.76 -15.85
C THR A 294 0.83 5.57 -15.66
N SER A 295 -0.33 4.91 -15.60
CA SER A 295 -1.61 5.55 -15.37
C SER A 295 -1.69 6.26 -14.00
N ILE A 296 -1.17 5.64 -12.93
CA ILE A 296 -1.13 6.27 -11.60
C ILE A 296 -0.16 7.46 -11.59
N LEU A 297 1.01 7.34 -12.22
CA LEU A 297 1.97 8.44 -12.34
C LEU A 297 1.37 9.61 -13.10
N ASN A 298 0.77 9.38 -14.28
CA ASN A 298 0.06 10.43 -15.02
C ASN A 298 -0.98 11.16 -14.16
N THR A 299 -1.71 10.42 -13.32
CA THR A 299 -2.75 10.99 -12.46
C THR A 299 -2.17 11.89 -11.37
N ILE A 300 -1.02 11.54 -10.79
CA ILE A 300 -0.45 12.29 -9.66
C ILE A 300 0.51 13.40 -10.08
N MET A 301 1.10 13.35 -11.27
CA MET A 301 2.15 14.29 -11.69
C MET A 301 1.76 15.77 -11.59
N PRO A 302 0.57 16.22 -12.05
CA PRO A 302 0.17 17.61 -11.90
C PRO A 302 0.10 18.07 -10.44
N TYR A 303 -0.44 17.21 -9.57
CA TYR A 303 -0.55 17.48 -8.14
C TYR A 303 0.81 17.44 -7.44
N LEU A 304 1.69 16.53 -7.84
CA LEU A 304 3.05 16.41 -7.32
C LEU A 304 3.85 17.67 -7.65
N TYR A 305 3.84 18.07 -8.91
CA TYR A 305 4.56 19.25 -9.37
C TYR A 305 4.09 20.51 -8.63
N LYS A 306 2.77 20.74 -8.58
CA LYS A 306 2.18 21.85 -7.82
C LYS A 306 2.51 21.77 -6.32
N GLY A 307 2.53 20.57 -5.74
CA GLY A 307 2.90 20.38 -4.34
C GLY A 307 4.37 20.71 -4.05
N ILE A 308 5.28 20.42 -4.99
CA ILE A 308 6.70 20.80 -4.88
C ILE A 308 6.88 22.30 -5.05
N GLN A 309 6.17 22.91 -6.00
CA GLN A 309 6.15 24.37 -6.18
C GLN A 309 5.68 25.08 -4.91
N GLY A 310 4.67 24.55 -4.22
CA GLY A 310 4.21 25.08 -2.93
C GLY A 310 5.24 24.99 -1.80
N ILE A 311 6.27 24.15 -1.94
CA ILE A 311 7.34 23.99 -0.92
C ILE A 311 8.55 24.88 -1.22
N PHE A 312 8.95 25.02 -2.49
CA PHE A 312 10.20 25.67 -2.91
C PHE A 312 10.00 27.00 -3.66
N GLY A 313 8.76 27.36 -3.99
CA GLY A 313 8.43 28.46 -4.90
C GLY A 313 8.38 28.02 -6.36
N GLU A 314 7.61 28.72 -7.18
CA GLU A 314 7.41 28.35 -8.60
C GLU A 314 8.70 28.50 -9.40
N ASP A 315 9.50 29.53 -9.16
CA ASP A 315 10.73 29.86 -9.86
C ASP A 315 11.88 28.87 -9.59
N ASN A 316 11.77 28.07 -8.52
CA ASN A 316 12.81 27.13 -8.11
C ASN A 316 12.49 25.67 -8.49
N VAL A 317 11.39 25.42 -9.24
CA VAL A 317 10.97 24.07 -9.61
C VAL A 317 10.89 23.89 -11.12
N PHE A 318 11.67 22.96 -11.63
CA PHE A 318 11.84 22.73 -13.06
C PHE A 318 11.39 21.34 -13.46
N LYS A 319 11.08 21.16 -14.75
CA LYS A 319 10.70 19.87 -15.34
C LYS A 319 11.79 19.37 -16.28
N THR A 320 12.01 18.07 -16.26
CA THR A 320 12.71 17.34 -17.33
C THR A 320 11.86 16.15 -17.77
N TYR A 321 12.27 15.50 -18.83
CA TYR A 321 11.53 14.38 -19.43
C TYR A 321 12.43 13.16 -19.59
N GLY A 322 11.86 11.96 -19.46
CA GLY A 322 12.60 10.71 -19.44
C GLY A 322 13.44 10.44 -20.71
N TYR A 323 13.08 10.99 -21.87
CA TYR A 323 13.88 10.86 -23.08
C TYR A 323 15.18 11.70 -23.01
N ILE A 324 15.12 12.88 -22.36
CA ILE A 324 16.30 13.74 -22.12
C ILE A 324 17.22 13.03 -21.13
N THR A 325 16.68 12.63 -19.97
CA THR A 325 17.43 11.88 -18.95
C THR A 325 18.12 10.64 -19.53
N LYS A 326 17.43 9.91 -20.42
CA LYS A 326 18.01 8.75 -21.10
C LYS A 326 19.17 9.12 -22.01
N ALA A 327 19.04 10.17 -22.83
CA ALA A 327 20.08 10.62 -23.73
C ALA A 327 21.34 11.07 -22.98
N ASP A 328 21.17 11.92 -21.96
CA ASP A 328 22.27 12.45 -21.15
C ASP A 328 22.97 11.34 -20.36
N ARG A 329 22.21 10.35 -19.85
CA ARG A 329 22.76 9.19 -19.15
C ARG A 329 23.64 8.35 -20.06
N ILE A 330 23.24 8.11 -21.31
CA ILE A 330 24.02 7.36 -22.28
C ILE A 330 25.27 8.15 -22.66
N ASN A 331 25.15 9.46 -22.88
CA ASN A 331 26.28 10.33 -23.23
C ASN A 331 27.35 10.35 -22.12
N LEU A 332 26.95 10.26 -20.84
CA LEU A 332 27.84 10.22 -19.69
C LEU A 332 28.31 8.79 -19.34
N GLY A 333 27.95 7.77 -20.12
CA GLY A 333 28.36 6.37 -19.91
C GLY A 333 27.86 5.74 -18.59
N LEU A 334 26.75 6.23 -18.04
CA LEU A 334 26.22 5.75 -16.78
C LEU A 334 25.21 4.61 -16.96
N ASP A 335 25.27 3.61 -16.09
CA ASP A 335 24.33 2.50 -16.05
C ASP A 335 22.90 2.96 -15.75
N LYS A 336 21.92 2.22 -16.27
CA LYS A 336 20.52 2.48 -16.00
C LYS A 336 20.13 2.07 -14.58
N THR A 337 20.18 3.02 -13.67
CA THR A 337 19.69 2.88 -12.30
C THR A 337 18.86 4.12 -11.93
N HIS A 338 17.93 3.98 -10.98
CA HIS A 338 17.10 5.12 -10.57
C HIS A 338 17.93 6.26 -9.93
N TYR A 339 18.99 5.93 -9.19
CA TYR A 339 19.85 6.95 -8.60
C TYR A 339 20.73 7.65 -9.63
N ASN A 340 21.20 6.98 -10.70
CA ASN A 340 21.87 7.62 -11.81
C ASN A 340 20.93 8.53 -12.60
N ASP A 341 19.69 8.09 -12.85
CA ASP A 341 18.69 8.92 -13.50
C ASP A 341 18.40 10.19 -12.66
N SER A 342 18.24 10.07 -11.34
CA SER A 342 18.07 11.25 -10.47
C SER A 342 19.29 12.17 -10.44
N TYR A 343 20.50 11.65 -10.59
CA TYR A 343 21.73 12.43 -10.71
C TYR A 343 21.76 13.24 -12.00
N ILE A 344 21.50 12.61 -13.14
CA ILE A 344 21.39 13.26 -14.44
C ILE A 344 20.34 14.38 -14.42
N ILE A 345 19.19 14.12 -13.80
CA ILE A 345 18.13 15.12 -13.61
C ILE A 345 18.67 16.33 -12.85
N ALA A 346 19.46 16.13 -11.80
CA ALA A 346 20.07 17.24 -11.06
C ALA A 346 21.12 17.98 -11.90
N LEU A 347 21.95 17.25 -12.66
CA LEU A 347 23.00 17.82 -13.53
C LEU A 347 22.45 18.72 -14.63
N SER A 348 21.20 18.54 -15.07
CA SER A 348 20.58 19.34 -16.13
C SER A 348 20.58 20.86 -15.89
N ARG A 349 20.86 21.30 -14.66
CA ARG A 349 20.91 22.72 -14.28
C ARG A 349 22.21 23.13 -13.59
N VAL A 350 23.23 22.27 -13.61
CA VAL A 350 24.56 22.56 -13.09
C VAL A 350 25.30 23.49 -14.09
N ASN A 351 26.00 24.50 -13.56
CA ASN A 351 26.69 25.46 -14.39
C ASN A 351 27.89 24.85 -15.14
N ASN A 352 28.73 24.10 -14.41
CA ASN A 352 29.90 23.44 -14.95
C ASN A 352 30.04 22.03 -14.38
N ILE A 353 29.92 21.01 -15.24
CA ILE A 353 30.13 19.64 -14.83
C ILE A 353 31.61 19.33 -14.86
N THR A 354 32.27 19.28 -13.71
CA THR A 354 33.72 19.01 -13.64
C THR A 354 34.05 17.54 -13.49
N THR A 355 33.18 16.74 -12.87
CA THR A 355 33.40 15.30 -12.64
C THR A 355 32.09 14.55 -12.60
N VAL A 356 32.09 13.37 -13.21
CA VAL A 356 31.01 12.41 -13.07
C VAL A 356 31.37 11.46 -11.93
N ASN A 357 30.61 11.50 -10.84
CA ASN A 357 30.92 10.73 -9.63
C ASN A 357 30.25 9.35 -9.66
N ASN A 358 31.00 8.35 -9.21
CA ASN A 358 30.40 7.04 -8.88
C ASN A 358 29.58 7.19 -7.57
N ILE A 359 28.27 6.97 -7.67
CA ILE A 359 27.33 7.27 -6.58
C ILE A 359 26.97 5.99 -5.83
N ILE A 360 27.14 6.01 -4.52
CA ILE A 360 26.61 4.99 -3.63
C ILE A 360 25.37 5.57 -2.92
N PRO A 361 24.15 5.17 -3.32
CA PRO A 361 22.96 5.77 -2.77
C PRO A 361 22.63 5.19 -1.39
N TYR A 362 22.07 6.02 -0.52
CA TYR A 362 21.39 5.54 0.68
C TYR A 362 20.10 4.81 0.27
N LYS A 363 19.90 3.60 0.79
CA LYS A 363 18.70 2.81 0.54
C LYS A 363 17.65 3.10 1.59
N TYR A 364 16.48 3.55 1.13
CA TYR A 364 15.33 3.79 1.98
C TYR A 364 14.22 2.79 1.68
N MET A 365 13.49 2.42 2.70
CA MET A 365 12.26 1.61 2.56
C MET A 365 11.08 2.33 3.19
N GLN A 366 9.92 2.24 2.53
CA GLN A 366 8.68 2.74 3.08
C GLN A 366 7.95 1.67 3.86
N PHE A 367 7.70 1.94 5.12
CA PHE A 367 6.94 1.10 6.01
C PHE A 367 5.61 1.74 6.41
N ARG A 368 4.69 0.91 6.86
CA ARG A 368 3.43 1.38 7.43
C ARG A 368 3.68 1.97 8.81
N ARG A 369 3.27 3.23 9.05
CA ARG A 369 3.46 3.93 10.35
C ARG A 369 2.76 3.22 11.52
N HIS A 370 1.57 2.67 11.25
CA HIS A 370 0.78 1.98 12.26
C HIS A 370 0.50 0.58 11.77
N ASN A 371 1.10 -0.38 12.41
CA ASN A 371 0.68 -1.74 12.24
C ASN A 371 -0.66 -1.91 12.99
N ARG A 372 -1.75 -1.54 12.32
CA ARG A 372 -3.06 -2.03 12.69
C ARG A 372 -3.10 -3.50 12.29
N GLN A 373 -2.40 -4.35 13.01
CA GLN A 373 -2.78 -5.74 13.00
C GLN A 373 -4.22 -5.74 13.52
N LEU A 374 -5.13 -6.01 12.62
CA LEU A 374 -6.37 -6.64 12.94
C LEU A 374 -5.96 -8.02 13.46
N VAL A 375 -5.54 -8.10 14.70
CA VAL A 375 -5.59 -9.35 15.41
C VAL A 375 -7.08 -9.60 15.48
N ASP A 376 -7.57 -10.50 14.63
CA ASP A 376 -8.90 -11.07 14.79
C ASP A 376 -8.89 -11.80 16.13
N ALA A 377 -8.93 -11.07 17.21
CA ALA A 377 -9.25 -11.63 18.48
C ALA A 377 -10.73 -11.91 18.40
N ILE A 378 -11.03 -13.15 18.17
CA ILE A 378 -12.39 -13.65 18.23
C ILE A 378 -12.77 -13.62 19.70
N ARG A 379 -13.72 -12.78 20.06
CA ARG A 379 -14.35 -12.82 21.37
C ARG A 379 -15.53 -13.77 21.27
N ASP A 380 -15.41 -14.90 21.92
CA ASP A 380 -16.53 -15.79 22.13
C ASP A 380 -17.40 -15.19 23.24
N ARG A 381 -18.65 -14.90 22.93
CA ARG A 381 -19.67 -14.52 23.92
C ARG A 381 -20.56 -15.73 24.13
N TYR A 382 -20.72 -16.12 25.36
CA TYR A 382 -21.66 -17.16 25.72
C TYR A 382 -22.74 -16.60 26.66
N TYR A 383 -23.84 -17.28 26.68
CA TYR A 383 -25.02 -16.90 27.47
C TYR A 383 -25.19 -17.91 28.61
N LYS A 384 -25.37 -17.38 29.79
CA LYS A 384 -25.87 -18.13 30.94
C LYS A 384 -27.24 -17.54 31.27
N ASP A 385 -28.29 -18.38 31.30
CA ASP A 385 -29.66 -17.98 31.56
C ASP A 385 -30.19 -16.82 30.72
N GLY A 386 -29.85 -16.80 29.42
CA GLY A 386 -30.26 -15.75 28.50
C GLY A 386 -29.42 -14.46 28.56
N ILE A 387 -28.50 -14.35 29.52
CA ILE A 387 -27.64 -13.17 29.72
C ILE A 387 -26.23 -13.42 29.19
N VAL A 388 -25.66 -12.44 28.51
CA VAL A 388 -24.26 -12.48 28.03
C VAL A 388 -23.34 -12.31 29.23
N THR A 389 -22.65 -13.38 29.62
CA THR A 389 -21.84 -13.37 30.83
C THR A 389 -20.38 -13.03 30.60
N ILE A 390 -19.74 -13.53 29.57
CA ILE A 390 -18.30 -13.29 29.35
C ILE A 390 -17.98 -13.16 27.87
N ALA A 391 -17.02 -12.26 27.55
CA ALA A 391 -16.40 -12.15 26.25
C ALA A 391 -14.95 -12.65 26.32
N ARG A 392 -14.62 -13.67 25.55
CA ARG A 392 -13.29 -14.29 25.58
C ARG A 392 -12.51 -14.12 24.30
N ASN A 393 -11.20 -14.08 24.46
CA ASN A 393 -10.27 -14.08 23.37
C ASN A 393 -9.81 -15.50 23.07
N ARG A 394 -10.07 -15.95 21.85
CA ARG A 394 -9.50 -17.18 21.33
C ARG A 394 -8.13 -16.88 20.73
N ASN A 395 -7.11 -17.62 21.14
CA ASN A 395 -5.81 -17.51 20.53
C ASN A 395 -5.81 -18.28 19.20
N LYS A 396 -5.85 -17.56 18.08
CA LYS A 396 -5.88 -18.15 16.73
C LYS A 396 -4.66 -19.02 16.39
N ARG A 397 -3.53 -18.84 17.10
CA ARG A 397 -2.32 -19.61 16.82
C ARG A 397 -2.32 -20.98 17.49
N THR A 398 -2.90 -21.06 18.65
CA THR A 398 -2.90 -22.29 19.46
C THR A 398 -4.23 -23.00 19.44
N ASP A 399 -5.27 -22.37 18.88
CA ASP A 399 -6.68 -22.77 18.93
C ASP A 399 -7.18 -23.09 20.35
N GLN A 400 -6.39 -22.71 21.37
CA GLN A 400 -6.69 -22.94 22.76
C GLN A 400 -7.71 -21.94 23.24
N LEU A 401 -8.75 -22.45 23.87
CA LEU A 401 -9.70 -21.67 24.64
C LEU A 401 -8.98 -21.13 25.88
N GLU A 402 -9.17 -19.84 26.15
CA GLU A 402 -8.61 -19.24 27.36
C GLU A 402 -9.28 -19.87 28.63
N PRO A 403 -8.65 -19.77 29.81
CA PRO A 403 -9.07 -20.48 31.01
C PRO A 403 -10.58 -20.39 31.36
N SER A 404 -11.22 -19.24 31.12
CA SER A 404 -12.62 -19.05 31.52
C SER A 404 -13.69 -19.78 30.68
N LEU A 405 -13.38 -20.19 29.40
CA LEU A 405 -14.30 -21.11 28.69
C LEU A 405 -14.16 -22.53 29.22
N LYS A 406 -13.00 -22.85 29.75
CA LYS A 406 -12.71 -24.07 30.46
C LYS A 406 -13.50 -24.11 31.77
N GLU A 407 -13.45 -23.02 32.53
CA GLU A 407 -14.23 -22.82 33.75
C GLU A 407 -15.74 -22.93 33.51
N TYR A 408 -16.25 -22.23 32.47
CA TYR A 408 -17.67 -22.30 32.11
C TYR A 408 -18.10 -23.72 31.68
N LYS A 409 -17.21 -24.45 30.99
CA LYS A 409 -17.46 -25.84 30.66
C LYS A 409 -17.51 -26.72 31.91
N GLU A 410 -16.64 -26.47 32.86
CA GLU A 410 -16.58 -27.15 34.13
C GLU A 410 -17.81 -26.83 34.99
N GLU A 411 -18.32 -25.59 35.00
CA GLU A 411 -19.57 -25.20 35.63
C GLU A 411 -20.81 -25.87 35.01
N LEU A 412 -20.84 -26.07 33.68
CA LEU A 412 -21.98 -26.66 33.00
C LEU A 412 -22.04 -28.18 33.07
N LEU A 413 -20.87 -28.85 33.15
CA LEU A 413 -20.82 -30.31 33.17
C LEU A 413 -21.61 -30.99 34.30
N PRO A 414 -21.68 -30.44 35.54
CA PRO A 414 -22.51 -30.96 36.59
C PRO A 414 -24.01 -30.73 36.37
N LEU A 415 -24.38 -29.71 35.61
CA LEU A 415 -25.76 -29.22 35.44
C LEU A 415 -26.48 -29.82 34.22
N TYR A 416 -25.72 -30.22 33.20
CA TYR A 416 -26.25 -30.64 31.90
C TYR A 416 -25.51 -31.85 31.34
N PRO A 417 -26.20 -32.71 30.56
CA PRO A 417 -25.56 -33.80 29.83
C PRO A 417 -24.44 -33.30 28.93
N LYS A 418 -23.34 -34.06 28.84
CA LYS A 418 -22.13 -33.68 28.11
C LYS A 418 -22.41 -33.22 26.65
N LYS A 419 -23.38 -33.88 25.99
CA LYS A 419 -23.80 -33.53 24.63
C LYS A 419 -24.42 -32.11 24.57
N GLU A 420 -25.21 -31.75 25.50
CA GLU A 420 -25.88 -30.44 25.61
C GLU A 420 -24.89 -29.34 25.98
N VAL A 421 -23.91 -29.61 26.84
CA VAL A 421 -22.83 -28.68 27.17
C VAL A 421 -22.03 -28.35 25.91
N TYR A 422 -21.67 -29.35 25.09
CA TYR A 422 -20.98 -29.10 23.83
C TYR A 422 -21.84 -28.33 22.83
N GLN A 423 -23.13 -28.57 22.76
CA GLN A 423 -24.04 -27.87 21.88
C GLN A 423 -24.23 -26.41 22.33
N ARG A 424 -24.31 -26.14 23.62
CA ARG A 424 -24.36 -24.78 24.20
C ARG A 424 -23.05 -24.02 23.90
N ILE A 425 -21.88 -24.67 23.98
CA ILE A 425 -20.58 -24.10 23.67
C ILE A 425 -20.44 -23.84 22.16
N SER A 426 -20.94 -24.73 21.29
CA SER A 426 -20.90 -24.55 19.84
C SER A 426 -21.77 -23.40 19.34
N ASN A 427 -22.81 -23.03 20.09
CA ASN A 427 -23.66 -21.89 19.77
C ASN A 427 -23.13 -20.54 20.28
N LEU A 428 -21.87 -20.50 20.74
CA LEU A 428 -21.25 -19.26 21.20
C LEU A 428 -21.13 -18.24 20.04
N LYS A 429 -21.51 -17.04 20.37
CA LYS A 429 -21.47 -15.93 19.43
C LYS A 429 -20.05 -15.37 19.35
N VAL A 430 -19.41 -15.56 18.21
CA VAL A 430 -18.06 -15.05 17.96
C VAL A 430 -18.12 -13.60 17.51
N VAL A 431 -17.50 -12.70 18.28
CA VAL A 431 -17.40 -11.29 17.95
C VAL A 431 -15.93 -10.93 17.71
N PRO A 432 -15.54 -10.51 16.50
CA PRO A 432 -14.18 -10.09 16.25
C PRO A 432 -13.83 -8.84 17.06
N SER A 433 -12.71 -8.85 17.75
CA SER A 433 -12.18 -7.70 18.46
C SER A 433 -10.81 -7.29 17.92
N ILE A 434 -10.51 -5.99 18.03
CA ILE A 434 -9.21 -5.44 17.62
C ILE A 434 -8.37 -5.26 18.89
N LYS A 435 -7.32 -6.07 19.05
CA LYS A 435 -6.30 -5.83 20.08
C LYS A 435 -5.14 -5.04 19.48
N ARG A 436 -4.74 -3.97 20.14
CA ARG A 436 -3.52 -3.22 19.82
C ARG A 436 -2.44 -3.60 20.83
N TYR A 437 -1.37 -4.21 20.35
CA TYR A 437 -0.16 -4.39 21.16
C TYR A 437 0.76 -3.21 20.92
N LYS A 438 1.13 -2.52 21.98
CA LYS A 438 2.19 -1.52 21.96
C LYS A 438 3.45 -2.16 22.53
N THR A 439 4.54 -2.03 21.82
CA THR A 439 5.84 -2.42 22.30
C THR A 439 6.70 -1.18 22.44
N SER A 440 7.40 -1.09 23.54
CA SER A 440 8.33 0.01 23.79
C SER A 440 9.68 -0.55 24.22
N ILE A 441 10.75 0.08 23.74
CA ILE A 441 12.10 -0.03 24.29
C ILE A 441 12.36 1.28 25.02
N LYS A 442 12.74 1.24 26.29
CA LYS A 442 12.99 2.44 27.12
C LYS A 442 11.88 3.49 26.97
N ASN A 443 10.62 3.08 27.07
CA ASN A 443 9.41 3.90 26.88
C ASN A 443 9.18 4.45 25.45
N ILE A 444 9.98 4.03 24.47
CA ILE A 444 9.80 4.39 23.07
C ILE A 444 9.07 3.27 22.36
N SER A 445 7.95 3.58 21.69
CA SER A 445 7.22 2.61 20.88
C SER A 445 8.07 2.17 19.70
N VAL A 446 8.24 0.85 19.50
CA VAL A 446 9.00 0.25 18.39
C VAL A 446 8.05 -0.45 17.42
N PRO A 447 7.56 0.25 16.41
CA PRO A 447 6.68 -0.34 15.38
C PRO A 447 7.49 -1.20 14.38
N TYR A 448 6.77 -2.03 13.61
CA TYR A 448 7.31 -2.73 12.45
C TYR A 448 8.05 -1.76 11.51
N GLY A 449 9.22 -2.17 11.02
CA GLY A 449 10.06 -1.34 10.16
C GLY A 449 10.99 -0.38 10.91
N SER A 450 11.05 -0.42 12.25
CA SER A 450 12.09 0.26 13.01
C SER A 450 13.43 -0.46 12.84
N VAL A 451 14.55 0.26 12.93
CA VAL A 451 15.89 -0.29 12.82
C VAL A 451 16.50 -0.39 14.21
N VAL A 452 17.05 -1.55 14.51
CA VAL A 452 17.75 -1.86 15.76
C VAL A 452 19.16 -2.39 15.48
N LEU A 453 20.05 -2.20 16.44
CA LEU A 453 21.36 -2.83 16.47
C LEU A 453 21.25 -4.10 17.33
N TYR A 454 21.68 -5.23 16.79
CA TYR A 454 21.77 -6.53 17.48
C TYR A 454 23.02 -7.26 17.02
N ASN A 455 23.84 -7.70 17.97
CA ASN A 455 25.15 -8.35 17.71
C ASN A 455 26.07 -7.55 16.77
N GLY A 456 26.08 -6.22 16.90
CA GLY A 456 26.89 -5.34 16.05
C GLY A 456 26.29 -5.03 14.66
N GLU A 457 25.22 -5.71 14.25
CA GLU A 457 24.57 -5.56 12.95
C GLU A 457 23.25 -4.81 13.03
N ARG A 458 22.85 -4.21 11.90
CA ARG A 458 21.58 -3.47 11.75
C ARG A 458 20.50 -4.37 11.24
N HIS A 459 19.38 -4.41 11.94
CA HIS A 459 18.23 -5.25 11.60
C HIS A 459 16.93 -4.48 11.60
N ILE A 460 15.99 -4.92 10.77
CA ILE A 460 14.64 -4.36 10.70
C ILE A 460 13.71 -5.17 11.60
N VAL A 461 12.99 -4.48 12.47
CA VAL A 461 12.00 -5.09 13.35
C VAL A 461 10.79 -5.56 12.53
N LYS A 462 10.49 -6.87 12.58
CA LYS A 462 9.29 -7.48 11.99
C LYS A 462 8.07 -7.35 12.90
N GLY A 463 8.28 -7.39 14.20
CA GLY A 463 7.21 -7.29 15.18
C GLY A 463 7.68 -7.72 16.56
N THR A 464 6.72 -7.73 17.48
CA THR A 464 6.97 -8.06 18.87
C THR A 464 6.02 -9.17 19.32
N PHE A 465 6.44 -9.95 20.27
CA PHE A 465 5.66 -11.05 20.84
C PHE A 465 5.94 -11.18 22.35
N ASN A 466 5.32 -12.16 23.00
CA ASN A 466 5.42 -12.37 24.44
C ASN A 466 5.12 -11.09 25.24
N LYS A 467 3.94 -10.49 24.99
CA LYS A 467 3.47 -9.23 25.60
C LYS A 467 4.48 -8.07 25.49
N GLY A 468 5.33 -8.11 24.45
CA GLY A 468 6.31 -7.07 24.19
C GLY A 468 7.69 -7.29 24.79
N LYS A 469 7.94 -8.39 25.44
CA LYS A 469 9.26 -8.71 26.00
C LYS A 469 10.31 -9.08 24.96
N ASN A 470 9.86 -9.58 23.79
CA ASN A 470 10.73 -10.07 22.74
C ASN A 470 10.41 -9.43 21.37
N LEU A 471 11.43 -9.35 20.52
CA LEU A 471 11.35 -8.88 19.14
C LEU A 471 11.54 -10.04 18.17
N ARG A 472 10.98 -9.87 16.97
CA ARG A 472 11.36 -10.62 15.77
C ARG A 472 11.95 -9.67 14.74
N LEU A 473 13.02 -10.07 14.10
CA LEU A 473 13.66 -9.35 13.01
C LEU A 473 13.17 -9.89 11.65
N VAL A 474 13.30 -9.09 10.60
CA VAL A 474 12.84 -9.47 9.27
C VAL A 474 13.72 -10.59 8.71
N ASP A 475 15.01 -10.46 8.87
CA ASP A 475 16.07 -11.38 8.43
C ASP A 475 16.27 -12.58 9.35
N LYS A 476 15.84 -12.49 10.62
CA LYS A 476 15.90 -13.56 11.62
C LYS A 476 14.50 -13.89 12.17
N PRO A 477 13.60 -14.43 11.35
CA PRO A 477 12.19 -14.56 11.72
C PRO A 477 11.91 -15.67 12.76
N SER A 478 12.81 -16.61 12.94
CA SER A 478 12.70 -17.71 13.90
C SER A 478 13.31 -17.39 15.27
N GLU A 479 14.21 -16.40 15.36
CA GLU A 479 14.87 -16.03 16.60
C GLU A 479 13.96 -15.23 17.53
N ASN A 480 14.00 -15.59 18.81
CA ASN A 480 13.32 -14.89 19.89
C ASN A 480 14.28 -13.96 20.61
N ILE A 481 14.38 -12.72 20.15
CA ILE A 481 15.37 -11.75 20.64
C ILE A 481 14.77 -10.93 21.77
N ASN A 482 15.43 -10.92 22.94
CA ASN A 482 15.02 -10.10 24.08
C ASN A 482 15.31 -8.62 23.80
N PHE A 483 14.43 -7.74 24.25
CA PHE A 483 14.62 -6.28 24.15
C PHE A 483 15.91 -5.77 24.79
N LYS A 484 16.37 -6.42 25.85
CA LYS A 484 17.59 -6.01 26.56
C LYS A 484 18.84 -6.10 25.69
N ASN A 485 18.81 -6.98 24.68
CA ASN A 485 19.95 -7.28 23.80
C ASN A 485 19.96 -6.40 22.53
N VAL A 486 19.04 -5.46 22.40
CA VAL A 486 18.95 -4.61 21.21
C VAL A 486 19.01 -3.12 21.56
N ARG A 487 19.67 -2.34 20.69
CA ARG A 487 19.69 -0.88 20.74
C ARG A 487 18.85 -0.30 19.61
N LEU A 488 17.85 0.53 19.91
CA LEU A 488 17.08 1.23 18.90
C LEU A 488 17.96 2.28 18.21
N LEU A 489 18.13 2.17 16.90
CA LEU A 489 18.84 3.12 16.05
C LEU A 489 17.89 4.12 15.41
N GLN A 490 16.82 3.63 14.79
CA GLN A 490 15.85 4.47 14.11
C GLN A 490 14.43 3.94 14.28
N ARG A 491 13.53 4.81 14.75
CA ARG A 491 12.12 4.49 14.83
C ARG A 491 11.45 4.62 13.45
N ASN A 492 10.55 3.69 13.11
CA ASN A 492 9.76 3.82 11.90
C ASN A 492 8.81 5.02 11.98
N THR A 493 9.09 6.04 11.19
CA THR A 493 8.24 7.22 10.95
C THR A 493 7.51 7.17 9.58
N GLY A 494 7.67 6.05 8.86
CA GLY A 494 7.09 5.82 7.54
C GLY A 494 8.13 5.55 6.45
N ILE A 495 9.20 6.35 6.39
CA ILE A 495 10.34 6.18 5.49
C ILE A 495 11.58 6.02 6.36
N VAL A 496 12.30 4.91 6.20
CA VAL A 496 13.43 4.51 7.04
C VAL A 496 14.64 4.19 6.18
N CYS A 497 15.83 4.64 6.57
CA CYS A 497 17.09 4.28 5.92
C CYS A 497 17.59 2.93 6.43
N ILE A 498 17.83 1.99 5.54
CA ILE A 498 18.23 0.60 5.84
C ILE A 498 19.69 0.34 5.54
#